data_e550110fcdba7475ed0fba0b26d43bf8
#
_entry.id   e550110fcdba7475ed0fba0b26d43bf8
#
_cell.length_a   1.000
_cell.length_b   1.000
_cell.length_c   1.000
_cell.angle_alpha   90.00
_cell.angle_beta   90.00
_cell.angle_gamma   90.00
#
_symmetry.space_group_name_H-M   'P 1'
#
loop_
_entity.id
_entity.type
_entity.pdbx_description
1 polymer ?
#
loop_
_entity_poly.entity_id
_entity_poly.type
_entity_poly.pdbx_seq_one_letter_code
_entity_poly.pdbx_strand_id
1 'polypeptide(L)'
;MIRRVLLFTVALAAGLTARAHPIHAGYAEADFRPASGELEIALRLFTDDAEAALSAQAGKKVVAGSTASPELDALLFDLVRTAFVVKTSAGAAQTLTWRGRELRDRDQHLWIYCTCPLPGGPAGACVANRVLRAVFPDQLNSVLVRDHTTTPLRQVTLLFADDREQAVKFP
;
A
#
# COMPACT_ATOMS: atom_id res chain seq x y z
N MET A 1 9.04 -60.51 -23.95
CA MET A 1 7.85 -59.75 -23.58
C MET A 1 8.12 -58.91 -22.33
N ILE A 2 9.13 -58.02 -22.32
CA ILE A 2 9.39 -57.09 -21.21
C ILE A 2 10.00 -55.83 -21.81
N ARG A 3 9.19 -54.94 -22.38
CA ARG A 3 9.70 -53.67 -22.95
C ARG A 3 8.63 -52.56 -23.12
N ARG A 4 7.50 -52.63 -22.43
CA ARG A 4 6.43 -51.65 -22.57
C ARG A 4 5.86 -51.03 -21.28
N VAL A 5 6.54 -51.12 -20.15
CA VAL A 5 6.06 -50.61 -18.87
C VAL A 5 6.83 -49.39 -18.34
N LEU A 6 7.85 -48.88 -19.04
CA LEU A 6 8.75 -47.84 -18.51
C LEU A 6 8.52 -46.44 -19.12
N LEU A 7 7.39 -46.16 -19.71
CA LEU A 7 7.13 -44.85 -20.37
C LEU A 7 5.95 -44.07 -19.77
N PHE A 8 5.37 -44.50 -18.65
CA PHE A 8 4.20 -43.81 -18.08
C PHE A 8 4.44 -43.10 -16.72
N THR A 9 5.66 -43.06 -16.19
CA THR A 9 5.95 -42.46 -14.86
C THR A 9 6.71 -41.15 -14.89
N VAL A 10 6.98 -40.54 -16.05
CA VAL A 10 7.70 -39.26 -16.14
C VAL A 10 6.82 -38.04 -16.40
N ALA A 11 5.53 -38.23 -16.71
CA ALA A 11 4.64 -37.15 -17.11
C ALA A 11 3.83 -36.48 -15.96
N LEU A 12 4.07 -36.84 -14.68
CA LEU A 12 3.27 -36.31 -13.56
C LEU A 12 4.07 -35.43 -12.59
N ALA A 13 5.30 -35.05 -12.93
CA ALA A 13 6.13 -34.19 -12.08
C ALA A 13 6.24 -32.72 -12.56
N ALA A 14 5.49 -32.34 -13.59
CA ALA A 14 5.53 -30.99 -14.16
C ALA A 14 4.21 -30.27 -13.92
N GLY A 15 3.91 -29.86 -12.69
CA GLY A 15 2.67 -29.12 -12.50
C GLY A 15 2.31 -28.67 -11.11
N LEU A 16 3.18 -28.75 -10.14
CA LEU A 16 2.93 -28.19 -8.81
C LEU A 16 3.99 -27.17 -8.43
N THR A 17 4.13 -26.10 -9.21
CA THR A 17 4.55 -24.86 -8.59
C THR A 17 3.33 -24.36 -7.79
N ALA A 18 3.17 -24.90 -6.58
CA ALA A 18 2.37 -24.22 -5.58
C ALA A 18 3.06 -22.87 -5.37
N ARG A 19 2.61 -21.83 -6.06
CA ARG A 19 2.81 -20.48 -5.60
C ARG A 19 2.09 -20.45 -4.24
N ALA A 20 2.85 -20.54 -3.16
CA ALA A 20 2.37 -20.04 -1.90
C ALA A 20 1.96 -18.60 -2.22
N HIS A 21 0.65 -18.32 -2.19
CA HIS A 21 0.16 -16.95 -2.35
C HIS A 21 0.79 -16.13 -1.24
N PRO A 22 1.67 -15.18 -1.55
CA PRO A 22 2.12 -14.24 -0.54
C PRO A 22 0.87 -13.57 0.00
N ILE A 23 0.81 -13.36 1.29
CA ILE A 23 -0.22 -12.51 1.90
C ILE A 23 -0.06 -11.13 1.27
N HIS A 24 -1.08 -10.66 0.54
CA HIS A 24 -1.09 -9.30 0.02
C HIS A 24 -1.22 -8.33 1.20
N ALA A 25 -0.20 -7.56 1.48
CA ALA A 25 -0.16 -6.66 2.63
C ALA A 25 0.48 -5.32 2.27
N GLY A 26 -0.12 -4.24 2.79
CA GLY A 26 0.40 -2.88 2.73
C GLY A 26 0.55 -2.29 4.12
N TYR A 27 1.59 -1.50 4.31
CA TYR A 27 1.84 -0.81 5.56
C TYR A 27 2.07 0.67 5.30
N ALA A 28 1.48 1.54 6.13
CA ALA A 28 1.75 2.96 6.10
C ALA A 28 2.11 3.50 7.49
N GLU A 29 3.04 4.43 7.52
CA GLU A 29 3.26 5.32 8.64
C GLU A 29 2.65 6.68 8.30
N ALA A 30 1.93 7.27 9.24
CA ALA A 30 1.26 8.56 9.10
C ALA A 30 1.61 9.43 10.31
N ASP A 31 2.59 10.29 10.16
CA ASP A 31 3.17 11.12 11.20
C ASP A 31 2.59 12.54 11.13
N PHE A 32 1.85 12.96 12.13
CA PHE A 32 1.39 14.34 12.22
C PHE A 32 2.48 15.26 12.74
N ARG A 33 2.83 16.26 11.96
CA ARG A 33 3.83 17.28 12.29
C ARG A 33 3.15 18.58 12.73
N PRO A 34 3.13 18.90 14.03
CA PRO A 34 2.43 20.10 14.51
C PRO A 34 3.04 21.40 13.98
N ALA A 35 4.33 21.44 13.67
CA ALA A 35 5.00 22.62 13.15
C ALA A 35 4.52 23.02 11.74
N SER A 36 4.20 22.07 10.89
CA SER A 36 3.66 22.30 9.53
C SER A 36 2.14 22.18 9.47
N GLY A 37 1.50 21.51 10.44
CA GLY A 37 0.09 21.15 10.39
C GLY A 37 -0.23 20.07 9.36
N GLU A 38 0.79 19.32 8.89
CA GLU A 38 0.64 18.28 7.90
C GLU A 38 0.74 16.88 8.51
N LEU A 39 0.06 15.93 7.85
CA LEU A 39 0.25 14.51 8.03
C LEU A 39 1.23 14.03 6.94
N GLU A 40 2.40 13.55 7.36
CA GLU A 40 3.40 12.91 6.50
C GLU A 40 3.08 11.41 6.40
N ILE A 41 2.97 10.89 5.18
CA ILE A 41 2.57 9.52 4.91
C ILE A 41 3.69 8.83 4.16
N ALA A 42 4.19 7.71 4.70
CA ALA A 42 5.11 6.79 4.06
C ALA A 42 4.40 5.43 3.89
N LEU A 43 3.98 5.13 2.66
CA LEU A 43 3.30 3.89 2.31
C LEU A 43 4.31 2.89 1.75
N ARG A 44 4.30 1.66 2.26
CA ARG A 44 5.14 0.55 1.81
C ARG A 44 4.28 -0.55 1.19
N LEU A 45 4.60 -0.92 -0.04
CA LEU A 45 3.95 -1.99 -0.80
C LEU A 45 4.98 -3.02 -1.24
N PHE A 46 4.58 -4.26 -1.47
CA PHE A 46 5.38 -5.19 -2.25
C PHE A 46 5.50 -4.70 -3.68
N THR A 47 6.70 -4.74 -4.25
CA THR A 47 6.98 -4.19 -5.57
C THR A 47 6.18 -4.90 -6.67
N ASP A 48 6.12 -6.22 -6.60
CA ASP A 48 5.40 -7.06 -7.57
C ASP A 48 3.87 -6.83 -7.52
N ASP A 49 3.29 -6.66 -6.34
CA ASP A 49 1.88 -6.32 -6.18
C ASP A 49 1.57 -4.93 -6.77
N ALA A 50 2.43 -3.95 -6.50
CA ALA A 50 2.29 -2.62 -7.08
C ALA A 50 2.42 -2.66 -8.61
N GLU A 51 3.40 -3.37 -9.15
CA GLU A 51 3.58 -3.54 -10.60
C GLU A 51 2.38 -4.23 -11.26
N ALA A 52 1.81 -5.25 -10.62
CA ALA A 52 0.61 -5.92 -11.10
C ALA A 52 -0.59 -4.96 -11.15
N ALA A 53 -0.81 -4.19 -10.09
CA ALA A 53 -1.91 -3.22 -10.02
C ALA A 53 -1.74 -2.09 -11.05
N LEU A 54 -0.54 -1.53 -11.16
CA LEU A 54 -0.24 -0.48 -12.13
C LEU A 54 -0.36 -0.98 -13.57
N SER A 55 0.06 -2.22 -13.83
CA SER A 55 -0.07 -2.84 -15.17
C SER A 55 -1.54 -3.03 -15.54
N ALA A 56 -2.37 -3.46 -14.60
CA ALA A 56 -3.82 -3.58 -14.79
C ALA A 56 -4.47 -2.22 -15.06
N GLN A 57 -4.10 -1.18 -14.31
CA GLN A 57 -4.59 0.19 -14.47
C GLN A 57 -4.16 0.80 -15.81
N ALA A 58 -2.90 0.61 -16.22
CA ALA A 58 -2.33 1.20 -17.43
C ALA A 58 -2.67 0.43 -18.71
N GLY A 59 -3.20 -0.81 -18.62
CA GLY A 59 -3.44 -1.69 -19.77
C GLY A 59 -2.15 -2.14 -20.47
N LYS A 60 -1.00 -2.00 -19.83
CA LYS A 60 0.32 -2.40 -20.33
C LYS A 60 1.25 -2.80 -19.18
N LYS A 61 2.32 -3.52 -19.50
CA LYS A 61 3.31 -3.90 -18.48
C LYS A 61 4.01 -2.67 -17.88
N VAL A 62 3.95 -2.54 -16.55
CA VAL A 62 4.64 -1.53 -15.76
C VAL A 62 5.64 -2.24 -14.86
N VAL A 63 6.90 -1.76 -14.84
CA VAL A 63 7.99 -2.31 -14.02
C VAL A 63 8.67 -1.16 -13.31
N ALA A 64 8.73 -1.20 -11.98
CA ALA A 64 9.21 -0.11 -11.15
C ALA A 64 10.65 0.31 -11.44
N GLY A 65 11.51 -0.64 -11.81
CA GLY A 65 12.91 -0.40 -12.13
C GLY A 65 13.20 0.09 -13.55
N SER A 66 12.25 -0.03 -14.49
CA SER A 66 12.47 0.28 -15.92
C SER A 66 11.46 1.24 -16.55
N THR A 67 10.28 1.41 -15.94
CA THR A 67 9.31 2.42 -16.40
C THR A 67 9.84 3.82 -16.13
N ALA A 68 9.69 4.73 -17.11
CA ALA A 68 10.16 6.11 -16.99
C ALA A 68 9.59 6.78 -15.73
N SER A 69 10.46 7.47 -14.97
CA SER A 69 10.12 8.04 -13.65
C SER A 69 8.87 8.93 -13.64
N PRO A 70 8.67 9.87 -14.59
CA PRO A 70 7.47 10.71 -14.56
C PRO A 70 6.17 9.92 -14.79
N GLU A 71 6.21 8.91 -15.64
CA GLU A 71 5.05 8.04 -15.90
C GLU A 71 4.74 7.18 -14.68
N LEU A 72 5.76 6.54 -14.10
CA LEU A 72 5.60 5.69 -12.92
C LEU A 72 5.09 6.51 -11.72
N ASP A 73 5.62 7.71 -11.51
CA ASP A 73 5.20 8.61 -10.44
C ASP A 73 3.73 9.01 -10.59
N ALA A 74 3.28 9.31 -11.81
CA ALA A 74 1.89 9.66 -12.09
C ALA A 74 0.94 8.48 -11.81
N LEU A 75 1.29 7.27 -12.25
CA LEU A 75 0.51 6.06 -12.02
C LEU A 75 0.42 5.70 -10.53
N LEU A 76 1.55 5.78 -9.83
CA LEU A 76 1.60 5.52 -8.39
C LEU A 76 0.78 6.54 -7.60
N PHE A 77 0.91 7.83 -7.96
CA PHE A 77 0.13 8.85 -7.28
C PHE A 77 -1.37 8.69 -7.54
N ASP A 78 -1.76 8.34 -8.76
CA ASP A 78 -3.17 8.06 -9.08
C ASP A 78 -3.71 6.88 -8.27
N LEU A 79 -2.95 5.78 -8.19
CA LEU A 79 -3.28 4.62 -7.37
C LEU A 79 -3.49 5.01 -5.90
N VAL A 80 -2.58 5.80 -5.32
CA VAL A 80 -2.65 6.15 -3.91
C VAL A 80 -3.74 7.18 -3.63
N ARG A 81 -3.84 8.28 -4.40
CA ARG A 81 -4.81 9.36 -4.14
C ARG A 81 -6.26 8.93 -4.27
N THR A 82 -6.54 7.86 -5.01
CA THR A 82 -7.89 7.32 -5.18
C THR A 82 -8.27 6.31 -4.09
N ALA A 83 -7.29 5.67 -3.46
CA ALA A 83 -7.49 4.58 -2.52
C ALA A 83 -7.13 4.90 -1.06
N PHE A 84 -6.23 5.86 -0.84
CA PHE A 84 -5.86 6.33 0.50
C PHE A 84 -6.56 7.65 0.81
N VAL A 85 -7.46 7.64 1.79
CA VAL A 85 -8.31 8.79 2.13
C VAL A 85 -8.00 9.25 3.54
N VAL A 86 -7.85 10.56 3.71
CA VAL A 86 -7.74 11.22 5.02
C VAL A 86 -8.84 12.28 5.10
N LYS A 87 -9.56 12.29 6.21
CA LYS A 87 -10.55 13.33 6.54
C LYS A 87 -10.25 13.93 7.90
N THR A 88 -10.51 15.21 8.07
CA THR A 88 -10.46 15.84 9.40
C THR A 88 -11.51 15.24 10.33
N SER A 89 -11.42 15.52 11.63
CA SER A 89 -12.46 15.16 12.62
C SER A 89 -13.83 15.75 12.30
N ALA A 90 -13.89 16.82 11.53
CA ALA A 90 -15.13 17.43 11.02
C ALA A 90 -15.65 16.78 9.71
N GLY A 91 -14.96 15.73 9.20
CA GLY A 91 -15.36 14.99 7.99
C GLY A 91 -14.87 15.58 6.67
N ALA A 92 -14.12 16.69 6.67
CA ALA A 92 -13.58 17.29 5.46
C ALA A 92 -12.45 16.46 4.86
N ALA A 93 -12.62 15.99 3.62
CA ALA A 93 -11.59 15.23 2.91
C ALA A 93 -10.35 16.10 2.62
N GLN A 94 -9.17 15.51 2.78
CA GLN A 94 -7.90 16.17 2.55
C GLN A 94 -7.28 15.70 1.23
N THR A 95 -6.64 16.62 0.51
CA THR A 95 -5.95 16.32 -0.74
C THR A 95 -4.52 15.89 -0.44
N LEU A 96 -4.14 14.72 -0.95
CA LEU A 96 -2.76 14.25 -0.89
C LEU A 96 -1.87 15.04 -1.85
N THR A 97 -0.66 15.31 -1.43
CA THR A 97 0.42 15.90 -2.23
C THR A 97 1.54 14.87 -2.38
N TRP A 98 1.94 14.60 -3.61
CA TRP A 98 3.07 13.73 -3.92
C TRP A 98 4.38 14.30 -3.41
N ARG A 99 5.21 13.46 -2.79
CA ARG A 99 6.55 13.83 -2.31
C ARG A 99 7.66 13.01 -2.94
N GLY A 100 7.32 11.84 -3.50
CA GLY A 100 8.27 10.98 -4.17
C GLY A 100 8.07 9.50 -3.86
N ARG A 101 9.00 8.71 -4.32
CA ARG A 101 9.05 7.26 -4.08
C ARG A 101 10.49 6.77 -3.92
N GLU A 102 10.65 5.59 -3.37
CA GLU A 102 11.91 4.87 -3.24
C GLU A 102 11.69 3.40 -3.53
N LEU A 103 12.47 2.83 -4.45
CA LEU A 103 12.52 1.40 -4.69
C LEU A 103 13.66 0.80 -3.87
N ARG A 104 13.34 -0.11 -2.96
CA ARG A 104 14.29 -0.85 -2.14
C ARG A 104 14.37 -2.29 -2.63
N ASP A 105 15.22 -2.53 -3.63
CA ASP A 105 15.36 -3.83 -4.29
C ASP A 105 15.72 -4.96 -3.33
N ARG A 106 16.53 -4.68 -2.29
CA ARG A 106 16.93 -5.68 -1.30
C ARG A 106 15.75 -6.28 -0.54
N ASP A 107 14.73 -5.45 -0.29
CA ASP A 107 13.56 -5.81 0.52
C ASP A 107 12.32 -6.09 -0.36
N GLN A 108 12.45 -5.95 -1.69
CA GLN A 108 11.34 -6.04 -2.65
C GLN A 108 10.16 -5.12 -2.29
N HIS A 109 10.47 -3.93 -1.75
CA HIS A 109 9.47 -2.96 -1.37
C HIS A 109 9.59 -1.66 -2.15
N LEU A 110 8.43 -1.15 -2.52
CA LEU A 110 8.24 0.18 -3.07
C LEU A 110 7.67 1.08 -1.96
N TRP A 111 8.40 2.15 -1.65
CA TRP A 111 7.96 3.18 -0.73
C TRP A 111 7.41 4.36 -1.51
N ILE A 112 6.30 4.92 -1.03
CA ILE A 112 5.61 6.06 -1.63
C ILE A 112 5.40 7.09 -0.54
N TYR A 113 5.77 8.33 -0.82
CA TYR A 113 5.72 9.43 0.14
C TYR A 113 4.70 10.47 -0.32
N CYS A 114 3.77 10.80 0.57
CA CYS A 114 2.76 11.83 0.37
C CYS A 114 2.61 12.68 1.64
N THR A 115 2.05 13.87 1.50
CA THR A 115 1.60 14.68 2.65
C THR A 115 0.18 15.15 2.40
N CYS A 116 -0.52 15.51 3.46
CA CYS A 116 -1.74 16.32 3.35
C CYS A 116 -1.87 17.25 4.56
N PRO A 117 -2.51 18.42 4.40
CA PRO A 117 -2.87 19.23 5.56
C PRO A 117 -3.83 18.46 6.46
N LEU A 118 -3.69 18.59 7.77
CA LEU A 118 -4.63 17.99 8.72
C LEU A 118 -4.96 18.98 9.84
N PRO A 119 -5.77 20.01 9.53
CA PRO A 119 -6.19 20.98 10.52
C PRO A 119 -6.95 20.28 11.65
N GLY A 120 -6.60 20.64 12.90
CA GLY A 120 -7.13 19.99 14.09
C GLY A 120 -6.36 18.74 14.54
N GLY A 121 -5.38 18.30 13.78
CA GLY A 121 -4.54 17.15 14.10
C GLY A 121 -5.23 15.79 13.88
N PRO A 122 -4.57 14.69 14.27
CA PRO A 122 -5.03 13.35 13.92
C PRO A 122 -6.12 12.81 14.84
N ALA A 123 -6.32 13.37 16.04
CA ALA A 123 -7.34 12.86 16.96
C ALA A 123 -8.76 13.05 16.39
N GLY A 124 -9.50 11.96 16.23
CA GLY A 124 -10.83 11.95 15.63
C GLY A 124 -10.85 12.09 14.10
N ALA A 125 -9.71 12.28 13.45
CA ALA A 125 -9.59 12.19 11.99
C ALA A 125 -10.00 10.80 11.50
N CYS A 126 -10.49 10.69 10.27
CA CYS A 126 -10.80 9.41 9.66
C CYS A 126 -9.80 9.06 8.57
N VAL A 127 -9.40 7.81 8.52
CA VAL A 127 -8.49 7.25 7.50
C VAL A 127 -9.15 6.05 6.83
N ALA A 128 -8.93 5.91 5.52
CA ALA A 128 -9.16 4.66 4.81
C ALA A 128 -7.91 4.31 3.99
N ASN A 129 -7.54 3.05 3.98
CA ASN A 129 -6.46 2.54 3.14
C ASN A 129 -6.96 1.34 2.33
N ARG A 130 -7.36 1.61 1.08
CA ARG A 130 -7.87 0.63 0.10
C ARG A 130 -6.84 0.32 -0.98
N VAL A 131 -5.60 0.79 -0.80
CA VAL A 131 -4.53 0.63 -1.80
C VAL A 131 -4.36 -0.84 -2.14
N LEU A 132 -4.30 -1.17 -3.42
CA LEU A 132 -4.24 -2.50 -4.03
C LEU A 132 -5.52 -3.35 -3.91
N ARG A 133 -6.53 -2.99 -3.11
CA ARG A 133 -7.73 -3.82 -2.90
C ARG A 133 -8.58 -4.04 -4.15
N ALA A 134 -8.54 -3.12 -5.11
CA ALA A 134 -9.23 -3.29 -6.40
C ALA A 134 -8.67 -4.47 -7.23
N VAL A 135 -7.41 -4.83 -7.02
CA VAL A 135 -6.73 -5.94 -7.72
C VAL A 135 -6.64 -7.17 -6.83
N PHE A 136 -6.40 -6.97 -5.54
CA PHE A 136 -6.29 -8.03 -4.54
C PHE A 136 -7.38 -7.86 -3.47
N PRO A 137 -8.56 -8.52 -3.61
CA PRO A 137 -9.66 -8.37 -2.65
C PRO A 137 -9.32 -8.83 -1.23
N ASP A 138 -8.32 -9.69 -1.07
CA ASP A 138 -7.78 -10.19 0.20
C ASP A 138 -6.66 -9.32 0.78
N GLN A 139 -6.33 -8.16 0.15
CA GLN A 139 -5.34 -7.22 0.63
C GLN A 139 -5.62 -6.78 2.07
N LEU A 140 -4.61 -6.91 2.92
CA LEU A 140 -4.60 -6.39 4.29
C LEU A 140 -3.72 -5.15 4.35
N ASN A 141 -4.30 -4.03 4.75
CA ASN A 141 -3.56 -2.80 4.92
C ASN A 141 -3.51 -2.37 6.38
N SER A 142 -2.43 -1.75 6.81
CA SER A 142 -2.32 -1.13 8.12
C SER A 142 -1.79 0.30 8.01
N VAL A 143 -2.20 1.15 8.97
CA VAL A 143 -1.71 2.53 9.08
C VAL A 143 -1.35 2.78 10.53
N LEU A 144 -0.07 3.01 10.81
CA LEU A 144 0.40 3.49 12.10
C LEU A 144 0.32 5.02 12.12
N VAL A 145 -0.62 5.57 12.87
CA VAL A 145 -0.77 7.02 13.05
C VAL A 145 -0.01 7.45 14.28
N ARG A 146 0.87 8.44 14.14
CA ARG A 146 1.63 9.06 15.23
C ARG A 146 1.27 10.55 15.37
N ASP A 147 1.04 10.97 16.60
CA ASP A 147 0.74 12.36 16.94
C ASP A 147 1.91 12.97 17.71
N HIS A 148 2.66 13.85 17.06
CA HIS A 148 3.82 14.52 17.63
C HIS A 148 3.46 15.80 18.41
N THR A 149 2.18 16.02 18.75
CA THR A 149 1.76 17.15 19.58
C THR A 149 2.00 16.91 21.08
N THR A 150 2.23 15.67 21.49
CA THR A 150 2.34 15.28 22.90
C THR A 150 3.66 14.59 23.23
N THR A 151 4.05 14.70 24.50
CA THR A 151 5.18 13.95 25.09
C THR A 151 4.65 13.21 26.33
N PRO A 152 4.65 11.86 26.36
CA PRO A 152 5.12 10.95 25.30
C PRO A 152 4.28 10.99 24.03
N LEU A 153 4.89 10.55 22.92
CA LEU A 153 4.25 10.41 21.61
C LEU A 153 3.02 9.50 21.70
N ARG A 154 1.88 9.95 21.17
CA ARG A 154 0.70 9.09 21.02
C ARG A 154 0.72 8.39 19.68
N GLN A 155 0.32 7.11 19.67
CA GLN A 155 0.24 6.35 18.43
C GLN A 155 -0.87 5.32 18.48
N VAL A 156 -1.40 4.97 17.30
CA VAL A 156 -2.41 3.92 17.12
C VAL A 156 -2.23 3.26 15.75
N THR A 157 -2.44 1.95 15.70
CA THR A 157 -2.46 1.22 14.44
C THR A 157 -3.90 0.94 14.03
N LEU A 158 -4.26 1.32 12.80
CA LEU A 158 -5.53 1.02 12.17
C LEU A 158 -5.31 -0.15 11.19
N LEU A 159 -6.24 -1.11 11.17
CA LEU A 159 -6.19 -2.30 10.30
C LEU A 159 -7.36 -2.29 9.31
N PHE A 160 -7.06 -2.43 8.03
CA PHE A 160 -8.04 -2.36 6.94
C PHE A 160 -8.08 -3.70 6.19
N ALA A 161 -9.07 -4.52 6.49
CA ALA A 161 -9.43 -5.74 5.76
C ALA A 161 -10.63 -5.52 4.82
N ASP A 162 -11.22 -4.33 4.84
CA ASP A 162 -12.36 -3.89 4.04
C ASP A 162 -12.20 -2.42 3.61
N ASP A 163 -13.23 -1.87 2.97
CA ASP A 163 -13.19 -0.52 2.41
C ASP A 163 -13.68 0.57 3.37
N ARG A 164 -13.94 0.23 4.65
CA ARG A 164 -14.46 1.18 5.62
C ARG A 164 -13.40 2.17 6.09
N GLU A 165 -13.85 3.37 6.35
CA GLU A 165 -13.04 4.40 7.03
C GLU A 165 -12.98 4.08 8.53
N GLN A 166 -11.86 4.39 9.16
CA GLN A 166 -11.68 4.23 10.60
C GLN A 166 -11.28 5.56 11.24
N ALA A 167 -11.91 5.87 12.37
CA ALA A 167 -11.53 7.04 13.15
C ALA A 167 -10.26 6.79 13.96
N VAL A 168 -9.35 7.75 13.96
CA VAL A 168 -8.12 7.75 14.77
C VAL A 168 -8.50 8.00 16.22
N LYS A 169 -8.34 6.99 17.07
CA LYS A 169 -8.60 7.05 18.52
C LYS A 169 -7.33 6.60 19.24
N PHE A 170 -6.67 7.54 19.85
CA PHE A 170 -5.51 7.24 20.71
C PHE A 170 -5.96 6.65 22.05
N PRO A 171 -5.17 5.69 22.60
CA PRO A 171 -5.42 5.13 23.93
C PRO A 171 -5.28 6.17 25.03
#